data_8bff6dc8c3f1de6c14531c7a3315f21c
#
_entry.id   8bff6dc8c3f1de6c14531c7a3315f21c
#
_cell.length_a   1.000
_cell.length_b   1.000
_cell.length_c   1.000
_cell.angle_alpha   90.00
_cell.angle_beta   90.00
_cell.angle_gamma   90.00
#
_symmetry.space_group_name_H-M   'P 1'
#
loop_
_entity.id
_entity.type
_entity.pdbx_description
1 polymer ?
#
loop_
_entity_poly.entity_id
_entity_poly.type
_entity_poly.pdbx_seq_one_letter_code
_entity_poly.pdbx_strand_id
1 'polypeptide(L)'
;TLFYRAVFFLWQLCSVAVYGFFFLSGLKACLGRRRPLKEYYLRRLQTVVLPYLVWAVLYYVVRAVLWHGRCSLPDLLAQLALGAAAPHLYLVTALVQYSLLIPLWRAMVDRLSPALVLPLLGVASSLLPELMTWAWQRWLPDVPVYLDRFFMSYLFVWCAGCYAGAQYERF
;
A
#
# COMPACT_ATOMS: atom_id res chain seq x y z
N THR A 1 -22.81 -7.44 -23.57
CA THR A 1 -23.61 -8.60 -23.08
C THR A 1 -23.62 -8.59 -21.54
N LEU A 2 -24.60 -9.27 -20.92
CA LEU A 2 -24.80 -9.35 -19.47
C LEU A 2 -23.53 -9.85 -18.75
N PHE A 3 -22.81 -10.80 -19.32
CA PHE A 3 -21.56 -11.34 -18.80
C PHE A 3 -20.49 -10.25 -18.57
N TYR A 4 -20.25 -9.40 -19.57
CA TYR A 4 -19.27 -8.31 -19.41
C TYR A 4 -19.64 -7.31 -18.32
N ARG A 5 -20.94 -7.02 -18.18
CA ARG A 5 -21.42 -6.13 -17.09
C ARG A 5 -21.23 -6.77 -15.72
N ALA A 6 -21.49 -8.07 -15.58
CA ALA A 6 -21.27 -8.81 -14.34
C ALA A 6 -19.78 -8.87 -13.97
N VAL A 7 -18.90 -9.18 -14.93
CA VAL A 7 -17.44 -9.18 -14.71
C VAL A 7 -16.92 -7.79 -14.33
N PHE A 8 -17.38 -6.74 -15.02
CA PHE A 8 -17.03 -5.36 -14.69
C PHE A 8 -17.50 -4.96 -13.29
N PHE A 9 -18.72 -5.34 -12.90
CA PHE A 9 -19.24 -5.09 -11.56
C PHE A 9 -18.42 -5.81 -10.47
N LEU A 10 -18.08 -7.07 -10.68
CA LEU A 10 -17.22 -7.84 -9.78
C LEU A 10 -15.83 -7.21 -9.67
N TRP A 11 -15.26 -6.76 -10.77
CA TRP A 11 -13.98 -6.06 -10.77
C TRP A 11 -14.03 -4.75 -9.97
N GLN A 12 -15.11 -3.98 -10.11
CA GLN A 12 -15.36 -2.77 -9.31
C GLN A 12 -15.45 -3.09 -7.81
N LEU A 13 -16.19 -4.14 -7.44
CA LEU A 13 -16.29 -4.57 -6.03
C LEU A 13 -14.93 -4.99 -5.46
N CYS A 14 -14.13 -5.74 -6.21
CA CYS A 14 -12.78 -6.11 -5.80
C CYS A 14 -11.88 -4.87 -5.62
N SER A 15 -12.03 -3.87 -6.46
CA SER A 15 -11.28 -2.61 -6.34
C SER A 15 -11.64 -1.87 -5.06
N VAL A 16 -12.91 -1.80 -4.68
CA VAL A 16 -13.37 -1.20 -3.42
C VAL A 16 -12.78 -1.91 -2.20
N ALA A 17 -12.60 -3.23 -2.26
CA ALA A 17 -12.01 -4.01 -1.16
C ALA A 17 -10.56 -3.58 -0.87
N VAL A 18 -9.79 -3.17 -1.87
CA VAL A 18 -8.42 -2.65 -1.70
C VAL A 18 -8.43 -1.37 -0.89
N TYR A 19 -9.32 -0.43 -1.21
CA TYR A 19 -9.47 0.81 -0.45
C TYR A 19 -9.94 0.53 0.98
N GLY A 20 -10.90 -0.38 1.17
CA GLY A 20 -11.34 -0.84 2.48
C GLY A 20 -10.20 -1.44 3.31
N PHE A 21 -9.32 -2.22 2.70
CA PHE A 21 -8.14 -2.78 3.35
C PHE A 21 -7.19 -1.69 3.86
N PHE A 22 -6.89 -0.67 3.06
CA PHE A 22 -6.04 0.45 3.49
C PHE A 22 -6.70 1.30 4.57
N PHE A 23 -8.00 1.55 4.47
CA PHE A 23 -8.77 2.26 5.50
C PHE A 23 -8.69 1.53 6.85
N LEU A 24 -9.02 0.24 6.89
CA LEU A 24 -8.98 -0.58 8.11
C LEU A 24 -7.55 -0.71 8.67
N SER A 25 -6.55 -0.74 7.80
CA SER A 25 -5.15 -0.78 8.21
C SER A 25 -4.71 0.52 8.85
N GLY A 26 -5.13 1.67 8.31
CA GLY A 26 -4.92 3.00 8.89
C GLY A 26 -5.65 3.16 10.23
N LEU A 27 -6.92 2.73 10.29
CA LEU A 27 -7.72 2.71 11.51
C LEU A 27 -7.01 1.93 12.62
N LYS A 28 -6.60 0.70 12.36
CA LYS A 28 -5.84 -0.13 13.33
C LYS A 28 -4.49 0.47 13.73
N ALA A 29 -3.85 1.22 12.84
CA ALA A 29 -2.55 1.83 13.14
C ALA A 29 -2.64 2.97 14.15
N CYS A 30 -3.79 3.66 14.21
CA CYS A 30 -4.06 4.79 15.09
C CYS A 30 -5.11 4.51 16.18
N LEU A 31 -5.76 3.33 16.16
CA LEU A 31 -6.69 2.87 17.18
C LEU A 31 -5.93 2.36 18.42
N GLY A 32 -6.41 2.73 19.58
CA GLY A 32 -5.96 2.17 20.83
C GLY A 32 -4.65 2.75 21.38
N ARG A 33 -4.19 2.18 22.50
CA ARG A 33 -2.99 2.64 23.19
C ARG A 33 -1.76 2.57 22.29
N ARG A 34 -1.12 3.70 22.08
CA ARG A 34 0.08 3.81 21.24
C ARG A 34 1.25 3.06 21.87
N ARG A 35 1.75 2.08 21.14
CA ARG A 35 2.94 1.33 21.53
C ARG A 35 4.19 2.14 21.23
N PRO A 36 5.30 1.90 21.97
CA PRO A 36 6.62 2.40 21.61
C PRO A 36 6.99 2.01 20.18
N LEU A 37 7.66 2.91 19.44
CA LEU A 37 7.98 2.68 18.02
C LEU A 37 8.77 1.39 17.79
N LYS A 38 9.71 1.07 18.68
CA LYS A 38 10.50 -0.18 18.61
C LYS A 38 9.59 -1.42 18.62
N GLU A 39 8.64 -1.49 19.54
CA GLU A 39 7.70 -2.62 19.63
C GLU A 39 6.78 -2.68 18.41
N TYR A 40 6.32 -1.53 17.94
CA TYR A 40 5.51 -1.42 16.72
C TYR A 40 6.24 -2.00 15.51
N TYR A 41 7.48 -1.56 15.25
CA TYR A 41 8.26 -2.03 14.10
C TYR A 41 8.63 -3.50 14.20
N LEU A 42 8.99 -4.00 15.38
CA LEU A 42 9.27 -5.42 15.57
C LEU A 42 8.05 -6.29 15.25
N ARG A 43 6.87 -5.89 15.72
CA ARG A 43 5.63 -6.59 15.38
C ARG A 43 5.34 -6.53 13.88
N ARG A 44 5.49 -5.37 13.26
CA ARG A 44 5.28 -5.24 11.81
C ARG A 44 6.26 -6.10 11.00
N LEU A 45 7.51 -6.16 11.41
CA LEU A 45 8.48 -7.07 10.82
C LEU A 45 7.99 -8.52 10.87
N GLN A 46 7.57 -8.99 12.05
CA GLN A 46 7.14 -10.37 12.24
C GLN A 46 5.80 -10.71 11.57
N THR A 47 4.83 -9.80 11.61
CA THR A 47 3.46 -10.10 11.16
C THR A 47 3.18 -9.73 9.71
N VAL A 48 3.99 -8.86 9.11
CA VAL A 48 3.79 -8.37 7.75
C VAL A 48 4.99 -8.67 6.87
N VAL A 49 6.19 -8.23 7.26
CA VAL A 49 7.37 -8.29 6.39
C VAL A 49 7.87 -9.73 6.24
N LEU A 50 8.01 -10.48 7.32
CA LEU A 50 8.47 -11.87 7.25
C LEU A 50 7.55 -12.78 6.41
N PRO A 51 6.23 -12.83 6.65
CA PRO A 51 5.33 -13.57 5.77
C PRO A 51 5.40 -13.12 4.31
N TYR A 52 5.50 -11.80 4.08
CA TYR A 52 5.66 -11.26 2.74
C TYR A 52 6.92 -11.81 2.05
N LEU A 53 8.07 -11.75 2.71
CA LEU A 53 9.34 -12.24 2.14
C LEU A 53 9.27 -13.74 1.81
N VAL A 54 8.71 -14.55 2.71
CA VAL A 54 8.54 -15.98 2.48
C VAL A 54 7.69 -16.26 1.24
N TRP A 55 6.52 -15.63 1.15
CA TRP A 55 5.63 -15.83 0.02
C TRP A 55 6.21 -15.26 -1.28
N ALA A 56 6.84 -14.10 -1.24
CA ALA A 56 7.43 -13.49 -2.44
C ALA A 56 8.57 -14.33 -3.02
N VAL A 57 9.44 -14.89 -2.16
CA VAL A 57 10.48 -15.82 -2.58
C VAL A 57 9.85 -17.10 -3.14
N LEU A 58 8.84 -17.66 -2.48
CA LEU A 58 8.14 -18.86 -2.96
C LEU A 58 7.53 -18.62 -4.35
N TYR A 59 6.80 -17.54 -4.55
CA TYR A 59 6.24 -17.19 -5.87
C TYR A 59 7.32 -17.00 -6.93
N TYR A 60 8.44 -16.36 -6.57
CA TYR A 60 9.55 -16.15 -7.46
C TYR A 60 10.14 -17.49 -7.93
N VAL A 61 10.43 -18.41 -6.99
CA VAL A 61 10.99 -19.73 -7.29
C VAL A 61 10.03 -20.57 -8.12
N VAL A 62 8.75 -20.64 -7.72
CA VAL A 62 7.72 -21.38 -8.45
C VAL A 62 7.60 -20.87 -9.89
N ARG A 63 7.60 -19.56 -10.07
CA ARG A 63 7.56 -18.96 -11.41
C ARG A 63 8.79 -19.32 -12.23
N ALA A 64 9.99 -19.24 -11.64
CA ALA A 64 11.22 -19.60 -12.33
C ALA A 64 11.25 -21.09 -12.75
N VAL A 65 10.74 -21.98 -11.90
CA VAL A 65 10.66 -23.42 -12.20
C VAL A 65 9.63 -23.70 -13.30
N LEU A 66 8.42 -23.12 -13.19
CA LEU A 66 7.32 -23.39 -14.14
C LEU A 66 7.59 -22.83 -15.55
N TRP A 67 8.23 -21.67 -15.64
CA TRP A 67 8.49 -21.01 -16.94
C TRP A 67 9.94 -21.07 -17.39
N HIS A 68 10.74 -21.98 -16.82
CA HIS A 68 12.17 -22.16 -17.15
C HIS A 68 12.96 -20.84 -17.13
N GLY A 69 12.57 -19.93 -16.25
CA GLY A 69 13.22 -18.62 -16.08
C GLY A 69 14.57 -18.76 -15.37
N ARG A 70 15.48 -17.84 -15.67
CA ARG A 70 16.75 -17.75 -14.93
C ARG A 70 16.50 -17.09 -13.57
N CYS A 71 16.94 -17.76 -12.49
CA CYS A 71 16.98 -17.14 -11.18
C CYS A 71 18.19 -16.20 -11.09
N SER A 72 17.92 -14.94 -10.83
CA SER A 72 18.95 -13.90 -10.65
C SER A 72 18.70 -13.18 -9.34
N LEU A 73 19.75 -13.00 -8.54
CA LEU A 73 19.64 -12.27 -7.27
C LEU A 73 19.19 -10.81 -7.46
N PRO A 74 19.72 -10.04 -8.42
CA PRO A 74 19.22 -8.69 -8.68
C PRO A 74 17.74 -8.64 -9.06
N ASP A 75 17.26 -9.57 -9.88
CA ASP A 75 15.84 -9.65 -10.25
C ASP A 75 14.96 -10.01 -9.04
N LEU A 76 15.40 -10.96 -8.20
CA LEU A 76 14.71 -11.29 -6.96
C LEU A 76 14.58 -10.06 -6.06
N LEU A 77 15.67 -9.33 -5.83
CA LEU A 77 15.67 -8.12 -5.00
C LEU A 77 14.77 -7.04 -5.57
N ALA A 78 14.78 -6.82 -6.88
CA ALA A 78 13.88 -5.89 -7.54
C ALA A 78 12.40 -6.29 -7.36
N GLN A 79 12.08 -7.57 -7.52
CA GLN A 79 10.73 -8.07 -7.34
C GLN A 79 10.26 -8.04 -5.88
N LEU A 80 11.15 -8.26 -4.92
CA LEU A 80 10.87 -8.07 -3.50
C LEU A 80 10.61 -6.59 -3.18
N ALA A 81 11.42 -5.68 -3.68
CA ALA A 81 11.26 -4.25 -3.44
C ALA A 81 9.97 -3.69 -4.04
N LEU A 82 9.59 -4.15 -5.23
CA LEU A 82 8.43 -3.69 -5.98
C LEU A 82 7.15 -4.48 -5.70
N GLY A 83 7.20 -5.56 -4.91
CA GLY A 83 6.03 -6.44 -4.71
C GLY A 83 5.59 -7.13 -6.00
N ALA A 84 6.52 -7.39 -6.94
CA ALA A 84 6.23 -7.85 -8.29
C ALA A 84 6.17 -9.37 -8.44
N ALA A 85 6.52 -10.12 -7.41
CA ALA A 85 6.53 -11.58 -7.45
C ALA A 85 5.13 -12.19 -7.67
N ALA A 86 4.07 -11.52 -7.20
CA ALA A 86 2.67 -11.88 -7.48
C ALA A 86 1.78 -10.63 -7.49
N PRO A 87 0.67 -10.64 -8.27
CA PRO A 87 -0.19 -9.46 -8.47
C PRO A 87 -0.73 -8.81 -7.18
N HIS A 88 -0.99 -9.59 -6.14
CA HIS A 88 -1.55 -9.11 -4.87
C HIS A 88 -0.49 -8.63 -3.86
N LEU A 89 0.78 -8.93 -4.09
CA LEU A 89 1.86 -8.60 -3.14
C LEU A 89 2.20 -7.11 -3.11
N TYR A 90 1.83 -6.34 -4.13
CA TYR A 90 2.02 -4.89 -4.12
C TYR A 90 1.28 -4.19 -2.97
N LEU A 91 0.14 -4.74 -2.53
CA LEU A 91 -0.60 -4.21 -1.38
C LEU A 91 0.24 -4.25 -0.10
N VAL A 92 1.02 -5.33 0.07
CA VAL A 92 1.89 -5.49 1.24
C VAL A 92 3.05 -4.50 1.17
N THR A 93 3.62 -4.29 -0.02
CA THR A 93 4.69 -3.29 -0.21
C THR A 93 4.21 -1.88 0.15
N ALA A 94 3.03 -1.47 -0.31
CA ALA A 94 2.42 -0.20 0.08
C ALA A 94 2.14 -0.13 1.60
N LEU A 95 1.65 -1.23 2.21
CA LEU A 95 1.41 -1.29 3.65
C LEU A 95 2.70 -1.17 4.48
N VAL A 96 3.81 -1.72 4.00
CA VAL A 96 5.14 -1.55 4.63
C VAL A 96 5.57 -0.10 4.60
N GLN A 97 5.40 0.60 3.45
CA GLN A 97 5.71 2.02 3.32
C GLN A 97 4.90 2.87 4.33
N TYR A 98 3.58 2.63 4.44
CA TYR A 98 2.74 3.28 5.46
C TYR A 98 3.20 2.98 6.89
N SER A 99 3.60 1.74 7.15
CA SER A 99 4.07 1.33 8.47
C SER A 99 5.38 2.01 8.86
N LEU A 100 6.28 2.21 7.91
CA LEU A 100 7.54 2.96 8.14
C LEU A 100 7.27 4.43 8.50
N LEU A 101 6.24 5.02 7.90
CA LEU A 101 5.86 6.41 8.13
C LEU A 101 4.91 6.61 9.33
N ILE A 102 4.73 5.61 10.20
CA ILE A 102 3.78 5.69 11.33
C ILE A 102 4.00 6.90 12.25
N PRO A 103 5.24 7.35 12.57
CA PRO A 103 5.42 8.54 13.39
C PRO A 103 4.86 9.80 12.71
N LEU A 104 4.97 9.89 11.39
CA LEU A 104 4.42 11.01 10.62
C LEU A 104 2.88 11.01 10.69
N TRP A 105 2.24 9.86 10.49
CA TRP A 105 0.78 9.74 10.55
C TRP A 105 0.23 10.07 11.94
N ARG A 106 0.91 9.61 12.99
CA ARG A 106 0.54 9.97 14.37
C ARG A 106 0.68 11.46 14.63
N ALA A 107 1.78 12.07 14.22
CA ALA A 107 1.99 13.52 14.38
C ALA A 107 0.96 14.35 13.60
N MET A 108 0.60 13.90 12.39
CA MET A 108 -0.44 14.53 11.57
C MET A 108 -1.80 14.51 12.27
N VAL A 109 -2.23 13.35 12.76
CA VAL A 109 -3.51 13.17 13.45
C VAL A 109 -3.58 13.97 14.75
N ASP A 110 -2.44 14.12 15.46
CA ASP A 110 -2.39 14.87 16.72
C ASP A 110 -2.41 16.38 16.54
N ARG A 111 -1.84 16.88 15.45
CA ARG A 111 -1.58 18.30 15.27
C ARG A 111 -2.50 18.99 14.27
N LEU A 112 -3.08 18.25 13.35
CA LEU A 112 -3.86 18.81 12.24
C LEU A 112 -5.33 18.35 12.30
N SER A 113 -6.23 19.24 11.90
CA SER A 113 -7.65 18.90 11.86
C SER A 113 -7.99 18.05 10.63
N PRO A 114 -8.88 17.05 10.78
CA PRO A 114 -9.33 16.22 9.65
C PRO A 114 -10.02 17.02 8.55
N ALA A 115 -10.74 18.10 8.93
CA ALA A 115 -11.45 18.94 7.98
C ALA A 115 -10.54 19.66 6.98
N LEU A 116 -9.28 19.90 7.35
CA LEU A 116 -8.28 20.53 6.50
C LEU A 116 -7.45 19.48 5.73
N VAL A 117 -7.05 18.44 6.44
CA VAL A 117 -6.12 17.43 5.90
C VAL A 117 -6.79 16.52 4.90
N LEU A 118 -8.01 16.02 5.17
CA LEU A 118 -8.65 15.04 4.29
C LEU A 118 -8.95 15.57 2.89
N PRO A 119 -9.51 16.78 2.69
CA PRO A 119 -9.68 17.33 1.34
C PRO A 119 -8.35 17.52 0.60
N LEU A 120 -7.31 18.02 1.31
CA LEU A 120 -6.00 18.20 0.73
C LEU A 120 -5.38 16.87 0.28
N LEU A 121 -5.47 15.84 1.11
CA LEU A 121 -4.98 14.50 0.77
C LEU A 121 -5.83 13.82 -0.32
N GLY A 122 -7.12 14.11 -0.40
CA GLY A 122 -7.98 13.66 -1.50
C GLY A 122 -7.49 14.20 -2.83
N VAL A 123 -7.24 15.50 -2.91
CA VAL A 123 -6.66 16.14 -4.10
C VAL A 123 -5.25 15.59 -4.37
N ALA A 124 -4.40 15.48 -3.36
CA ALA A 124 -3.04 14.96 -3.51
C ALA A 124 -3.04 13.50 -4.02
N SER A 125 -3.90 12.64 -3.49
CA SER A 125 -4.02 11.23 -3.94
C SER A 125 -4.46 11.09 -5.38
N SER A 126 -5.18 12.08 -5.93
CA SER A 126 -5.59 12.08 -7.32
C SER A 126 -4.52 12.67 -8.24
N LEU A 127 -3.89 13.77 -7.84
CA LEU A 127 -2.94 14.50 -8.68
C LEU A 127 -1.52 13.92 -8.66
N LEU A 128 -1.03 13.48 -7.51
CA LEU A 128 0.36 13.01 -7.39
C LEU A 128 0.67 11.80 -8.28
N PRO A 129 -0.17 10.75 -8.35
CA PRO A 129 0.08 9.63 -9.26
C PRO A 129 0.12 10.06 -10.73
N GLU A 130 -0.76 10.96 -11.15
CA GLU A 130 -0.78 11.48 -12.52
C GLU A 130 0.48 12.30 -12.84
N LEU A 131 0.86 13.21 -11.96
CA LEU A 131 2.09 13.99 -12.10
C LEU A 131 3.34 13.11 -12.13
N MET A 132 3.39 12.07 -11.26
CA MET A 132 4.51 11.13 -11.25
C MET A 132 4.54 10.28 -12.51
N THR A 133 3.39 9.85 -13.04
CA THR A 133 3.30 9.14 -14.31
C THR A 133 3.85 9.99 -15.44
N TRP A 134 3.39 11.24 -15.52
CA TRP A 134 3.84 12.19 -16.55
C TRP A 134 5.36 12.44 -16.45
N ALA A 135 5.86 12.72 -15.25
CA ALA A 135 7.29 12.94 -15.03
C ALA A 135 8.12 11.70 -15.37
N TRP A 136 7.66 10.52 -14.93
CA TRP A 136 8.34 9.25 -15.19
C TRP A 136 8.43 8.97 -16.69
N GLN A 137 7.33 9.08 -17.43
CA GLN A 137 7.30 8.88 -18.87
C GLN A 137 8.19 9.89 -19.62
N ARG A 138 8.35 11.08 -19.07
CA ARG A 138 9.21 12.13 -19.65
C ARG A 138 10.70 11.86 -19.48
N TRP A 139 11.09 11.26 -18.33
CA TRP A 139 12.51 11.08 -17.98
C TRP A 139 12.99 9.65 -18.15
N LEU A 140 12.11 8.66 -18.04
CA LEU A 140 12.42 7.23 -18.04
C LEU A 140 11.39 6.43 -18.87
N PRO A 141 11.25 6.73 -20.19
CA PRO A 141 10.17 6.16 -21.02
C PRO A 141 10.21 4.63 -21.14
N ASP A 142 11.39 4.03 -21.05
CA ASP A 142 11.60 2.60 -21.22
C ASP A 142 11.44 1.79 -19.92
N VAL A 143 11.20 2.46 -18.78
CA VAL A 143 11.04 1.81 -17.47
C VAL A 143 9.57 1.71 -17.11
N PRO A 144 9.04 0.50 -16.80
CA PRO A 144 7.65 0.33 -16.41
C PRO A 144 7.27 1.15 -15.17
N VAL A 145 6.12 1.82 -15.22
CA VAL A 145 5.60 2.60 -14.09
C VAL A 145 4.72 1.71 -13.22
N TYR A 146 5.04 1.63 -11.95
CA TYR A 146 4.30 0.84 -10.95
C TYR A 146 3.77 1.73 -9.81
N LEU A 147 2.99 2.76 -10.15
CA LEU A 147 2.49 3.74 -9.17
C LEU A 147 1.47 3.15 -8.19
N ASP A 148 0.75 2.09 -8.58
CA ASP A 148 -0.14 1.31 -7.73
C ASP A 148 0.56 0.72 -6.49
N ARG A 149 1.90 0.63 -6.53
CA ARG A 149 2.75 0.09 -5.45
C ARG A 149 3.25 1.14 -4.48
N PHE A 150 3.01 2.42 -4.79
CA PHE A 150 3.39 3.51 -3.92
C PHE A 150 2.24 3.94 -3.00
N PHE A 151 2.58 4.28 -1.77
CA PHE A 151 1.63 4.71 -0.76
C PHE A 151 0.79 5.94 -1.19
N MET A 152 1.27 6.75 -2.13
CA MET A 152 0.57 7.96 -2.58
C MET A 152 -0.80 7.68 -3.18
N SER A 153 -0.98 6.55 -3.86
CA SER A 153 -2.25 6.17 -4.50
C SER A 153 -3.39 5.89 -3.51
N TYR A 154 -3.05 5.55 -2.25
CA TYR A 154 -4.03 5.22 -1.21
C TYR A 154 -3.98 6.17 -0.02
N LEU A 155 -3.26 7.29 -0.16
CA LEU A 155 -2.93 8.22 0.92
C LEU A 155 -4.16 8.76 1.63
N PHE A 156 -5.16 9.22 0.87
CA PHE A 156 -6.43 9.72 1.41
C PHE A 156 -7.12 8.68 2.28
N VAL A 157 -7.29 7.47 1.75
CA VAL A 157 -8.04 6.40 2.41
C VAL A 157 -7.34 5.90 3.68
N TRP A 158 -6.01 5.78 3.63
CA TRP A 158 -5.20 5.46 4.80
C TRP A 158 -5.34 6.51 5.90
N CYS A 159 -5.20 7.78 5.56
CA CYS A 159 -5.29 8.87 6.53
C CYS A 159 -6.71 9.03 7.09
N ALA A 160 -7.74 8.84 6.27
CA ALA A 160 -9.12 8.78 6.75
C ALA A 160 -9.30 7.68 7.80
N GLY A 161 -8.71 6.49 7.58
CA GLY A 161 -8.66 5.43 8.57
C GLY A 161 -7.93 5.83 9.85
N CYS A 162 -6.78 6.51 9.75
CA CYS A 162 -6.02 7.00 10.91
C CYS A 162 -6.84 7.99 11.75
N TYR A 163 -7.51 8.94 11.12
CA TYR A 163 -8.39 9.88 11.84
C TYR A 163 -9.59 9.18 12.48
N ALA A 164 -10.24 8.26 11.77
CA ALA A 164 -11.32 7.46 12.31
C ALA A 164 -10.87 6.66 13.55
N GLY A 165 -9.69 6.01 13.49
CA GLY A 165 -9.13 5.26 14.60
C GLY A 165 -8.79 6.13 15.81
N ALA A 166 -8.23 7.31 15.60
CA ALA A 166 -7.88 8.23 16.69
C ALA A 166 -9.10 8.90 17.33
N GLN A 167 -10.19 9.07 16.58
CA GLN A 167 -11.43 9.64 17.11
C GLN A 167 -12.31 8.61 17.79
N TYR A 168 -12.20 7.33 17.40
CA TYR A 168 -13.03 6.25 17.94
C TYR A 168 -12.95 6.12 19.47
N GLU A 169 -11.82 6.46 20.08
CA GLU A 169 -11.66 6.44 21.54
C GLU A 169 -12.21 7.67 22.26
N ARG A 170 -12.69 8.66 21.52
CA ARG A 170 -13.29 9.87 22.09
C ARG A 170 -14.82 9.76 22.27
N PHE A 171 -15.41 8.70 21.76
CA PHE A 171 -16.80 8.30 21.96
C PHE A 171 -16.91 7.15 22.94
#